data_98c21f2119ac121b2892655095ed6da2
#
_entry.id   98c21f2119ac121b2892655095ed6da2
#
_cell.length_a   1.000
_cell.length_b   1.000
_cell.length_c   1.000
_cell.angle_alpha   90.00
_cell.angle_beta   90.00
_cell.angle_gamma   90.00
#
_symmetry.space_group_name_H-M   'P 1'
#
loop_
_entity.id
_entity.type
_entity.pdbx_description
1 polymer ?
#
loop_
_entity_poly.entity_id
_entity_poly.type
_entity_poly.pdbx_seq_one_letter_code
_entity_poly.pdbx_strand_id
1 'polypeptide(L)'
;MLKGISPLISPELLKVLCEMGYGDEIVLADANFPAESMGQRVVRADGIGAAELLRAILPLFPLDQYDESNFVLMSVVPGDPIEPVIWDEYRATLTAYESDAKIQTIDRFAYYERAKKAYCIVATGESAQYANILLKKGVIRQHVQMI
;
A
#
# COMPACT_ATOMS: atom_id res chain seq x y z
N MET A 1 4.94 6.05 -21.61
CA MET A 1 5.95 5.70 -20.59
C MET A 1 6.65 6.97 -20.13
N LEU A 2 6.93 7.10 -18.84
CA LEU A 2 7.58 8.28 -18.27
C LEU A 2 8.95 7.91 -17.70
N LYS A 3 9.89 8.81 -17.80
CA LYS A 3 11.21 8.64 -17.16
C LYS A 3 11.03 8.73 -15.65
N GLY A 4 11.71 7.83 -14.91
CA GLY A 4 11.71 7.84 -13.45
C GLY A 4 10.47 7.24 -12.81
N ILE A 5 9.49 6.80 -13.59
CA ILE A 5 8.28 6.14 -13.10
C ILE A 5 8.22 4.73 -13.65
N SER A 6 8.02 3.76 -12.78
CA SER A 6 7.93 2.36 -13.18
C SER A 6 6.78 2.15 -14.18
N PRO A 7 7.00 1.39 -15.26
CA PRO A 7 5.92 1.06 -16.20
C PRO A 7 4.84 0.16 -15.59
N LEU A 8 5.04 -0.38 -14.38
CA LEU A 8 4.02 -1.12 -13.65
C LEU A 8 2.89 -0.20 -13.15
N ILE A 9 3.16 1.10 -13.05
CA ILE A 9 2.15 2.07 -12.61
C ILE A 9 1.34 2.50 -13.83
N SER A 10 0.07 2.10 -13.84
CA SER A 10 -0.87 2.50 -14.90
C SER A 10 -1.17 4.00 -14.82
N PRO A 11 -1.66 4.61 -15.91
CA PRO A 11 -2.12 6.01 -15.85
C PRO A 11 -3.19 6.24 -14.78
N GLU A 12 -4.11 5.29 -14.60
CA GLU A 12 -5.15 5.37 -13.57
C GLU A 12 -4.55 5.39 -12.17
N LEU A 13 -3.56 4.52 -11.92
CA LEU A 13 -2.90 4.46 -10.62
C LEU A 13 -2.11 5.74 -10.37
N LEU A 14 -1.39 6.23 -11.37
CA LEU A 14 -0.62 7.47 -11.24
C LEU A 14 -1.54 8.64 -10.91
N LYS A 15 -2.70 8.72 -11.56
CA LYS A 15 -3.72 9.73 -11.30
C LYS A 15 -4.17 9.66 -9.84
N VAL A 16 -4.49 8.49 -9.34
CA VAL A 16 -4.90 8.29 -7.94
C VAL A 16 -3.82 8.74 -6.97
N LEU A 17 -2.58 8.32 -7.19
CA LEU A 17 -1.46 8.70 -6.33
C LEU A 17 -1.27 10.22 -6.29
N CYS A 18 -1.46 10.89 -7.43
CA CYS A 18 -1.38 12.35 -7.50
C CYS A 18 -2.54 13.04 -6.80
N GLU A 19 -3.74 12.48 -6.87
CA GLU A 19 -4.94 13.06 -6.28
C GLU A 19 -5.01 12.90 -4.76
N MET A 20 -4.38 11.86 -4.24
CA MET A 20 -4.37 11.62 -2.79
C MET A 20 -3.67 12.75 -2.05
N GLY A 21 -4.30 13.20 -0.97
CA GLY A 21 -3.74 14.20 -0.08
C GLY A 21 -3.20 13.61 1.20
N TYR A 22 -2.74 14.48 2.09
CA TYR A 22 -2.24 14.10 3.40
C TYR A 22 -3.28 13.29 4.19
N GLY A 23 -2.87 12.14 4.71
CA GLY A 23 -3.71 11.28 5.51
C GLY A 23 -4.59 10.33 4.73
N ASP A 24 -4.70 10.49 3.41
CA ASP A 24 -5.43 9.54 2.58
C ASP A 24 -4.72 8.18 2.55
N GLU A 25 -5.51 7.12 2.46
CA GLU A 25 -5.00 5.76 2.49
C GLU A 25 -5.26 5.03 1.19
N ILE A 26 -4.34 4.16 0.80
CA ILE A 26 -4.47 3.29 -0.37
C ILE A 26 -4.20 1.85 0.06
N VAL A 27 -5.01 0.93 -0.45
CA VAL A 27 -4.84 -0.50 -0.21
C VAL A 27 -4.28 -1.16 -1.47
N LEU A 28 -3.19 -1.91 -1.32
CA LEU A 28 -2.72 -2.83 -2.35
C LEU A 28 -3.25 -4.20 -1.96
N ALA A 29 -4.31 -4.64 -2.63
CA ALA A 29 -5.06 -5.83 -2.25
C ALA A 29 -4.56 -7.06 -3.00
N ASP A 30 -4.62 -8.23 -2.35
CA ASP A 30 -4.32 -9.49 -3.00
C ASP A 30 -5.44 -9.88 -4.00
N ALA A 31 -5.21 -10.95 -4.76
CA ALA A 31 -6.12 -11.37 -5.82
C ALA A 31 -7.49 -11.86 -5.30
N ASN A 32 -7.58 -12.20 -4.03
CA ASN A 32 -8.81 -12.69 -3.40
C ASN A 32 -9.57 -11.61 -2.62
N PHE A 33 -8.98 -10.44 -2.45
CA PHE A 33 -9.59 -9.36 -1.68
C PHE A 33 -10.83 -8.82 -2.42
N PRO A 34 -11.93 -8.56 -1.70
CA PRO A 34 -13.17 -8.07 -2.32
C PRO A 34 -13.09 -6.57 -2.66
N ALA A 35 -12.18 -6.21 -3.55
CA ALA A 35 -11.88 -4.81 -3.87
C ALA A 35 -13.09 -4.08 -4.47
N GLU A 36 -13.79 -4.70 -5.42
CA GLU A 36 -14.90 -4.05 -6.10
C GLU A 36 -16.10 -3.81 -5.19
N SER A 37 -16.35 -4.72 -4.25
CA SER A 37 -17.48 -4.57 -3.33
C SER A 37 -17.18 -3.62 -2.18
N MET A 38 -15.91 -3.41 -1.83
CA MET A 38 -15.52 -2.56 -0.71
C MET A 38 -15.03 -1.18 -1.10
N GLY A 39 -14.39 -1.06 -2.26
CA GLY A 39 -13.66 0.15 -2.62
C GLY A 39 -14.56 1.29 -3.07
N GLN A 40 -14.26 2.49 -2.61
CA GLN A 40 -14.84 3.72 -3.15
C GLN A 40 -14.32 4.00 -4.57
N ARG A 41 -13.05 3.70 -4.78
CA ARG A 41 -12.35 3.74 -6.07
C ARG A 41 -11.51 2.49 -6.18
N VAL A 42 -11.55 1.84 -7.32
CA VAL A 42 -10.77 0.62 -7.56
C VAL A 42 -9.94 0.81 -8.82
N VAL A 43 -8.66 0.52 -8.71
CA VAL A 43 -7.75 0.46 -9.85
C VAL A 43 -7.32 -0.99 -10.04
N ARG A 44 -7.46 -1.50 -11.24
CA ARG A 44 -7.08 -2.87 -11.55
C ARG A 44 -5.60 -2.95 -11.89
N ALA A 45 -4.92 -3.97 -11.34
CA ALA A 45 -3.53 -4.31 -11.62
C ALA A 45 -3.36 -5.83 -11.59
N ASP A 46 -4.26 -6.53 -12.27
CA ASP A 46 -4.45 -7.98 -12.14
C ASP A 46 -3.21 -8.82 -12.52
N GLY A 47 -2.35 -8.30 -13.36
CA GLY A 47 -1.14 -9.01 -13.78
C GLY A 47 0.10 -8.72 -12.94
N ILE A 48 -0.03 -7.97 -11.84
CA ILE A 48 1.12 -7.48 -11.07
C ILE A 48 1.02 -7.96 -9.63
N GLY A 49 2.12 -8.50 -9.08
CA GLY A 49 2.18 -8.89 -7.69
C GLY A 49 2.28 -7.69 -6.75
N ALA A 50 1.82 -7.87 -5.51
CA ALA A 50 1.79 -6.78 -4.53
C ALA A 50 3.18 -6.28 -4.17
N ALA A 51 4.16 -7.16 -4.01
CA ALA A 51 5.53 -6.75 -3.69
C ALA A 51 6.17 -5.94 -4.81
N GLU A 52 5.96 -6.34 -6.06
CA GLU A 52 6.45 -5.61 -7.23
C GLU A 52 5.82 -4.22 -7.31
N LEU A 53 4.51 -4.15 -7.09
CA LEU A 53 3.79 -2.88 -7.14
C LEU A 53 4.22 -1.96 -6.01
N LEU A 54 4.44 -2.50 -4.81
CA LEU A 54 4.95 -1.73 -3.68
C LEU A 54 6.29 -1.09 -4.02
N ARG A 55 7.21 -1.85 -4.63
CA ARG A 55 8.51 -1.31 -5.05
C ARG A 55 8.37 -0.20 -6.09
N ALA A 56 7.36 -0.29 -6.93
CA ALA A 56 7.09 0.74 -7.94
C ALA A 56 6.50 2.01 -7.33
N ILE A 57 5.66 1.89 -6.31
CA ILE A 57 4.93 2.99 -5.69
C ILE A 57 5.80 3.76 -4.69
N LEU A 58 6.57 3.08 -3.85
CA LEU A 58 7.30 3.72 -2.74
C LEU A 58 8.21 4.89 -3.16
N PRO A 59 8.91 4.85 -4.29
CA PRO A 59 9.72 6.00 -4.71
C PRO A 59 8.90 7.27 -4.98
N LEU A 60 7.59 7.14 -5.16
CA LEU A 60 6.68 8.25 -5.47
C LEU A 60 5.80 8.65 -4.29
N PHE A 61 5.73 7.80 -3.26
CA PHE A 61 4.70 7.91 -2.24
C PHE A 61 5.32 8.21 -0.87
N PRO A 62 5.13 9.43 -0.36
CA PRO A 62 5.59 9.75 1.00
C PRO A 62 4.67 9.06 2.01
N LEU A 63 5.26 8.29 2.93
CA LEU A 63 4.50 7.71 4.02
C LEU A 63 4.30 8.74 5.14
N ASP A 64 3.13 8.70 5.78
CA ASP A 64 2.81 9.59 6.88
C ASP A 64 3.76 9.34 8.06
N GLN A 65 4.27 10.42 8.64
CA GLN A 65 5.21 10.36 9.74
C GLN A 65 4.62 10.85 11.06
N TYR A 66 3.36 11.28 11.04
CA TYR A 66 2.69 11.81 12.23
C TYR A 66 1.88 10.76 12.97
N ASP A 67 1.39 9.73 12.28
CA ASP A 67 0.63 8.65 12.88
C ASP A 67 1.58 7.59 13.48
N GLU A 68 1.04 6.77 14.37
CA GLU A 68 1.76 5.64 14.96
C GLU A 68 2.05 4.54 13.95
N SER A 69 1.26 4.46 12.87
CA SER A 69 1.48 3.51 11.79
C SER A 69 1.26 4.19 10.44
N ASN A 70 2.05 3.81 9.45
CA ASN A 70 1.92 4.30 8.08
C ASN A 70 1.90 3.15 7.08
N PHE A 71 2.02 1.92 7.57
CA PHE A 71 2.03 0.69 6.78
C PHE A 71 1.29 -0.38 7.59
N VAL A 72 0.13 -0.82 7.10
CA VAL A 72 -0.76 -1.68 7.86
C VAL A 72 -1.00 -2.99 7.14
N LEU A 73 -0.83 -4.07 7.86
CA LEU A 73 -1.07 -5.44 7.40
C LEU A 73 -2.27 -6.03 8.14
N MET A 74 -2.95 -6.96 7.49
CA MET A 74 -4.01 -7.74 8.14
C MET A 74 -3.38 -8.86 8.95
N SER A 75 -3.70 -8.93 10.23
CA SER A 75 -3.23 -10.01 11.10
C SER A 75 -3.71 -11.38 10.61
N VAL A 76 -2.88 -12.39 10.80
CA VAL A 76 -3.27 -13.77 10.52
C VAL A 76 -4.42 -14.16 11.45
N VAL A 77 -5.44 -14.80 10.88
CA VAL A 77 -6.61 -15.24 11.65
C VAL A 77 -6.15 -16.27 12.69
N PRO A 78 -6.60 -16.14 13.96
CA PRO A 78 -6.21 -17.12 15.00
C PRO A 78 -6.56 -18.55 14.57
N GLY A 79 -5.59 -19.45 14.70
CA GLY A 79 -5.72 -20.86 14.31
C GLY A 79 -5.34 -21.15 12.86
N ASP A 80 -5.12 -20.14 12.03
CA ASP A 80 -4.62 -20.33 10.68
C ASP A 80 -3.10 -20.60 10.75
N PRO A 81 -2.60 -21.74 10.20
CA PRO A 81 -1.18 -22.06 10.28
C PRO A 81 -0.28 -21.28 9.31
N ILE A 82 -0.84 -20.35 8.55
CA ILE A 82 -0.10 -19.60 7.53
C ILE A 82 0.93 -18.68 8.18
N GLU A 83 2.18 -18.76 7.70
CA GLU A 83 3.23 -17.78 7.99
C GLU A 83 3.43 -16.93 6.73
N PRO A 84 3.05 -15.64 6.74
CA PRO A 84 3.10 -14.83 5.52
C PRO A 84 4.54 -14.46 5.13
N VAL A 85 5.17 -15.30 4.33
CA VAL A 85 6.56 -15.07 3.86
C VAL A 85 6.68 -13.74 3.09
N ILE A 86 5.62 -13.33 2.40
CA ILE A 86 5.61 -12.07 1.63
C ILE A 86 5.86 -10.85 2.53
N TRP A 87 5.55 -10.92 3.81
CA TRP A 87 5.85 -9.84 4.76
C TRP A 87 7.35 -9.55 4.86
N ASP A 88 8.19 -10.57 4.68
CA ASP A 88 9.65 -10.39 4.67
C ASP A 88 10.08 -9.58 3.45
N GLU A 89 9.46 -9.81 2.29
CA GLU A 89 9.69 -9.01 1.10
C GLU A 89 9.27 -7.54 1.32
N TYR A 90 8.15 -7.33 2.01
CA TYR A 90 7.69 -5.98 2.33
C TYR A 90 8.68 -5.26 3.25
N ARG A 91 9.16 -5.94 4.29
CA ARG A 91 10.16 -5.36 5.21
C ARG A 91 11.45 -5.00 4.49
N ALA A 92 11.92 -5.88 3.61
CA ALA A 92 13.11 -5.61 2.81
C ALA A 92 12.94 -4.39 1.90
N THR A 93 11.78 -4.25 1.27
CA THR A 93 11.46 -3.12 0.41
C THR A 93 11.38 -1.82 1.22
N LEU A 94 10.73 -1.86 2.38
CA LEU A 94 10.64 -0.69 3.26
C LEU A 94 12.01 -0.27 3.77
N THR A 95 12.86 -1.21 4.13
CA THR A 95 14.22 -0.90 4.57
C THR A 95 15.01 -0.20 3.47
N ALA A 96 14.81 -0.59 2.21
CA ALA A 96 15.53 -0.02 1.07
C ALA A 96 15.03 1.37 0.68
N TYR A 97 13.72 1.64 0.78
CA TYR A 97 13.11 2.85 0.22
C TYR A 97 12.51 3.79 1.27
N GLU A 98 12.17 3.29 2.46
CA GLU A 98 11.46 4.09 3.46
C GLU A 98 11.86 3.64 4.87
N SER A 99 12.94 4.20 5.38
CA SER A 99 13.50 3.82 6.69
C SER A 99 12.58 4.15 7.86
N ASP A 100 11.64 5.10 7.68
CA ASP A 100 10.72 5.53 8.73
C ASP A 100 9.38 4.78 8.71
N ALA A 101 9.31 3.67 7.98
CA ALA A 101 8.10 2.84 7.93
C ALA A 101 7.78 2.27 9.32
N LYS A 102 6.53 2.44 9.73
CA LYS A 102 5.98 1.96 11.00
C LYS A 102 4.92 0.91 10.69
N ILE A 103 5.30 -0.35 10.79
CA ILE A 103 4.43 -1.47 10.43
C ILE A 103 3.50 -1.78 11.62
N GLN A 104 2.22 -1.89 11.32
CA GLN A 104 1.20 -2.31 12.28
C GLN A 104 0.38 -3.44 11.66
N THR A 105 -0.05 -4.40 12.49
CA THR A 105 -1.04 -5.40 12.09
C THR A 105 -2.34 -5.14 12.83
N ILE A 106 -3.46 -5.27 12.14
CA ILE A 106 -4.80 -5.16 12.72
C ILE A 106 -5.63 -6.35 12.29
N ASP A 107 -6.69 -6.67 13.07
CA ASP A 107 -7.54 -7.80 12.73
C ASP A 107 -8.30 -7.56 11.42
N ARG A 108 -8.82 -8.64 10.83
CA ARG A 108 -9.44 -8.57 9.49
C ARG A 108 -10.65 -7.66 9.43
N PHE A 109 -11.46 -7.62 10.49
CA PHE A 109 -12.67 -6.79 10.49
C PHE A 109 -12.32 -5.30 10.55
N ALA A 110 -11.37 -4.94 11.41
CA ALA A 110 -10.82 -3.58 11.46
C ALA A 110 -10.16 -3.21 10.13
N TYR A 111 -9.47 -4.14 9.50
CA TYR A 111 -8.85 -3.92 8.20
C TYR A 111 -9.90 -3.64 7.12
N TYR A 112 -10.96 -4.44 7.06
CA TYR A 112 -12.04 -4.24 6.09
C TYR A 112 -12.72 -2.88 6.29
N GLU A 113 -13.00 -2.50 7.52
CA GLU A 113 -13.60 -1.17 7.80
C GLU A 113 -12.68 -0.04 7.34
N ARG A 114 -11.39 -0.19 7.55
CA ARG A 114 -10.40 0.80 7.12
C ARG A 114 -10.27 0.83 5.60
N ALA A 115 -10.30 -0.33 4.96
CA ALA A 115 -10.24 -0.43 3.50
C ALA A 115 -11.43 0.24 2.82
N LYS A 116 -12.63 0.13 3.40
CA LYS A 116 -13.83 0.79 2.88
C LYS A 116 -13.70 2.30 2.87
N LYS A 117 -12.95 2.86 3.82
CA LYS A 117 -12.72 4.31 3.95
C LYS A 117 -11.50 4.78 3.15
N ALA A 118 -10.68 3.87 2.65
CA ALA A 118 -9.51 4.21 1.88
C ALA A 118 -9.87 4.97 0.62
N TYR A 119 -8.99 5.86 0.20
CA TYR A 119 -9.18 6.64 -1.03
C TYR A 119 -9.31 5.73 -2.25
N CYS A 120 -8.49 4.68 -2.30
CA CYS A 120 -8.47 3.73 -3.42
C CYS A 120 -8.05 2.35 -2.94
N ILE A 121 -8.59 1.33 -3.58
CA ILE A 121 -8.11 -0.06 -3.46
C ILE A 121 -7.56 -0.47 -4.80
N VAL A 122 -6.29 -0.89 -4.83
CA VAL A 122 -5.67 -1.44 -6.03
C VAL A 122 -5.82 -2.95 -5.98
N ALA A 123 -6.53 -3.52 -6.96
CA ALA A 123 -6.73 -4.96 -7.08
C ALA A 123 -5.55 -5.56 -7.83
N THR A 124 -4.60 -6.15 -7.12
CA THR A 124 -3.42 -6.78 -7.71
C THR A 124 -3.66 -8.24 -8.06
N GLY A 125 -2.72 -8.84 -8.78
CA GLY A 125 -2.72 -10.27 -9.06
C GLY A 125 -1.99 -11.11 -8.03
N GLU A 126 -1.72 -10.57 -6.84
CA GLU A 126 -0.97 -11.29 -5.82
C GLU A 126 -1.74 -12.50 -5.29
N SER A 127 -1.14 -13.69 -5.37
CA SER A 127 -1.76 -14.94 -4.92
C SER A 127 -1.42 -15.30 -3.49
N ALA A 128 -0.43 -14.66 -2.87
CA ALA A 128 -0.05 -14.94 -1.50
C ALA A 128 -1.16 -14.50 -0.53
N GLN A 129 -1.39 -15.32 0.50
CA GLN A 129 -2.36 -14.96 1.55
C GLN A 129 -1.78 -13.92 2.49
N TYR A 130 -2.65 -13.11 3.09
CA TYR A 130 -2.29 -12.02 3.99
C TYR A 130 -1.36 -10.99 3.36
N ALA A 131 -1.48 -10.81 2.05
CA ALA A 131 -0.60 -9.93 1.29
C ALA A 131 -1.12 -8.49 1.19
N ASN A 132 -2.30 -8.20 1.72
CA ASN A 132 -2.90 -6.88 1.63
C ASN A 132 -2.08 -5.85 2.40
N ILE A 133 -1.82 -4.72 1.76
CA ILE A 133 -1.05 -3.62 2.34
C ILE A 133 -1.93 -2.38 2.34
N LEU A 134 -1.94 -1.64 3.45
CA LEU A 134 -2.55 -0.32 3.51
C LEU A 134 -1.44 0.69 3.79
N LEU A 135 -1.35 1.70 2.92
CA LEU A 135 -0.37 2.78 3.05
C LEU A 135 -1.09 4.09 3.36
N LYS A 136 -0.58 4.84 4.31
CA LYS A 136 -1.07 6.18 4.64
C LYS A 136 -0.15 7.22 4.06
N LYS A 137 -0.72 8.11 3.24
CA LYS A 137 0.05 9.14 2.56
C LYS A 137 0.42 10.27 3.51
N GLY A 138 1.67 10.64 3.46
CA GLY A 138 2.23 11.78 4.19
C GLY A 138 2.43 12.97 3.29
N VAL A 139 3.32 13.86 3.72
CA VAL A 139 3.68 15.08 2.98
C VAL A 139 5.13 15.00 2.53
N ILE A 140 5.38 15.56 1.37
CA ILE A 140 6.75 15.80 0.92
C ILE A 140 7.19 17.11 1.56
N ARG A 141 8.17 17.03 2.45
CA ARG A 141 8.70 18.22 3.12
C ARG A 141 9.66 18.94 2.17
N GLN A 142 9.43 20.22 1.98
CA GLN A 142 10.42 21.03 1.30
C GLN A 142 11.67 21.12 2.16
N HIS A 143 12.84 20.90 1.53
CA HIS A 143 14.08 21.29 2.17
C HIS A 143 14.08 22.80 2.27
N VAL A 144 14.01 23.30 3.49
CA VAL A 144 14.36 24.70 3.73
C VAL A 144 15.84 24.81 3.42
N GLN A 145 16.15 25.39 2.25
CA GLN A 145 17.53 25.70 1.98
C GLN A 145 17.95 26.77 2.96
N MET A 146 18.84 26.36 3.82
CA MET A 146 19.56 27.29 4.67
C MET A 146 20.58 27.99 3.78
N ILE A 147 20.19 29.15 3.30
CA ILE A 147 21.08 29.97 2.50
C ILE A 147 21.98 30.76 3.44
#